data_d318baa481f6328bf1df0c6c8dc68cb4
#
_entry.id   d318baa481f6328bf1df0c6c8dc68cb4
#
_cell.length_a   1.000
_cell.length_b   1.000
_cell.length_c   1.000
_cell.angle_alpha   90.00
_cell.angle_beta   90.00
_cell.angle_gamma   90.00
#
_symmetry.space_group_name_H-M   'P 1'
#
loop_
_entity.id
_entity.type
_entity.pdbx_description
1 polymer ?
#
loop_
_entity_poly.entity_id
_entity_poly.type
_entity_poly.pdbx_seq_one_letter_code
_entity_poly.pdbx_strand_id
1 'polypeptide(L)'
;LRDTWRQLLRFKGDILACNGAFAFLLEKGIRPAYMFCFEAHDMALDFIKPVAGVRYLIASRCPPAAFDALKASDVVCWHAAGDNHIGDILDRRRVAEPMVTGGTAAVTRALNLVPSMGYKDIHIWGGDSSYKDGATHARKGPAAETPMRVMVNKRAFETSAWMAVQVEDFKTLAPMIVNTLGLGLHVHGDGLLPHVAMSMGCRTDIYPRVM
;
A
#
# COMPACT_ATOMS: atom_id res chain seq x y z
N LEU A 1 4.99 4.36 9.18
CA LEU A 1 4.24 5.61 9.01
C LEU A 1 4.20 6.47 10.29
N ARG A 2 4.10 5.87 11.51
CA ARG A 2 4.12 6.61 12.79
C ARG A 2 5.30 7.57 12.91
N ASP A 3 6.48 7.17 12.45
CA ASP A 3 7.72 7.93 12.62
C ASP A 3 8.01 8.84 11.43
N THR A 4 7.42 8.53 10.27
CA THR A 4 7.77 9.19 8.99
C THR A 4 6.70 10.17 8.49
N TRP A 5 5.50 10.23 9.09
CA TRP A 5 4.40 11.07 8.60
C TRP A 5 4.75 12.56 8.48
N ARG A 6 5.69 13.06 9.33
CA ARG A 6 6.13 14.47 9.24
C ARG A 6 6.85 14.80 7.94
N GLN A 7 7.44 13.80 7.29
CA GLN A 7 8.06 13.98 5.97
C GLN A 7 6.99 14.33 4.91
N LEU A 8 5.79 13.75 5.04
CA LEU A 8 4.67 14.01 4.14
C LEU A 8 4.17 15.46 4.17
N LEU A 9 4.35 16.19 5.28
CA LEU A 9 4.02 17.62 5.35
C LEU A 9 4.85 18.49 4.38
N ARG A 10 6.02 18.01 3.99
CA ARG A 10 6.94 18.68 3.07
C ARG A 10 6.96 18.06 1.67
N PHE A 11 6.30 16.94 1.51
CA PHE A 11 6.22 16.27 0.23
C PHE A 11 5.35 17.07 -0.74
N LYS A 12 5.80 17.24 -1.99
CA LYS A 12 5.14 18.07 -3.00
C LYS A 12 4.31 17.29 -4.02
N GLY A 13 4.38 15.95 -3.96
CA GLY A 13 3.59 15.08 -4.83
C GLY A 13 2.21 14.76 -4.26
N ASP A 14 1.42 14.08 -5.05
CA ASP A 14 0.13 13.54 -4.61
C ASP A 14 0.33 12.40 -3.62
N ILE A 15 -0.51 12.35 -2.61
CA ILE A 15 -0.51 11.30 -1.60
C ILE A 15 -1.65 10.34 -1.90
N LEU A 16 -1.31 9.06 -2.11
CA LEU A 16 -2.26 7.96 -2.16
C LEU A 16 -2.18 7.20 -0.83
N ALA A 17 -3.27 7.19 -0.08
CA ALA A 17 -3.34 6.53 1.22
C ALA A 17 -4.03 5.16 1.12
N CYS A 18 -3.33 4.08 1.50
CA CYS A 18 -3.85 2.73 1.47
C CYS A 18 -4.60 2.38 2.77
N ASN A 19 -5.83 1.91 2.65
CA ASN A 19 -6.64 1.39 3.76
C ASN A 19 -6.59 2.31 5.00
N GLY A 20 -6.27 1.77 6.17
CA GLY A 20 -6.20 2.50 7.44
C GLY A 20 -5.23 3.68 7.50
N ALA A 21 -4.27 3.79 6.57
CA ALA A 21 -3.39 4.95 6.50
C ALA A 21 -4.17 6.24 6.19
N PHE A 22 -5.30 6.16 5.49
CA PHE A 22 -6.13 7.31 5.15
C PHE A 22 -6.62 8.04 6.40
N ALA A 23 -7.29 7.30 7.31
CA ALA A 23 -7.80 7.89 8.53
C ALA A 23 -6.67 8.42 9.43
N PHE A 24 -5.53 7.72 9.49
CA PHE A 24 -4.35 8.19 10.23
C PHE A 24 -3.82 9.52 9.69
N LEU A 25 -3.73 9.69 8.39
CA LEU A 25 -3.23 10.93 7.78
C LEU A 25 -4.19 12.09 8.00
N LEU A 26 -5.51 11.86 7.91
CA LEU A 26 -6.50 12.88 8.24
C LEU A 26 -6.39 13.36 9.70
N GLU A 27 -6.14 12.47 10.66
CA GLU A 27 -5.88 12.81 12.06
C GLU A 27 -4.61 13.68 12.24
N LYS A 28 -3.66 13.60 11.30
CA LYS A 28 -2.45 14.43 11.27
C LYS A 28 -2.61 15.74 10.49
N GLY A 29 -3.82 16.04 10.03
CA GLY A 29 -4.10 17.21 9.20
C GLY A 29 -3.57 17.10 7.76
N ILE A 30 -3.22 15.91 7.32
CA ILE A 30 -2.77 15.63 5.95
C ILE A 30 -3.97 15.08 5.17
N ARG A 31 -4.36 15.80 4.10
CA ARG A 31 -5.41 15.36 3.18
C ARG A 31 -4.77 14.67 1.97
N PRO A 32 -4.90 13.34 1.81
CA PRO A 32 -4.46 12.65 0.62
C PRO A 32 -5.26 13.08 -0.63
N ALA A 33 -4.63 13.03 -1.80
CA ALA A 33 -5.32 13.20 -3.08
C ALA A 33 -6.18 11.96 -3.40
N TYR A 34 -5.69 10.78 -3.00
CA TYR A 34 -6.34 9.50 -3.26
C TYR A 34 -6.47 8.66 -1.99
N MET A 35 -7.60 7.97 -1.88
CA MET A 35 -7.79 6.86 -0.94
C MET A 35 -7.88 5.56 -1.73
N PHE A 36 -7.01 4.60 -1.44
CA PHE A 36 -6.96 3.29 -2.09
C PHE A 36 -7.44 2.22 -1.11
N CYS A 37 -8.56 1.56 -1.43
CA CYS A 37 -9.12 0.51 -0.60
C CYS A 37 -9.05 -0.85 -1.30
N PHE A 38 -8.43 -1.81 -0.61
CA PHE A 38 -8.32 -3.20 -1.01
C PHE A 38 -8.62 -4.09 0.19
N GLU A 39 -9.88 -4.09 0.62
CA GLU A 39 -10.36 -4.84 1.79
C GLU A 39 -11.73 -5.46 1.49
N ALA A 40 -11.84 -6.78 1.59
CA ALA A 40 -13.05 -7.51 1.26
C ALA A 40 -14.06 -7.61 2.41
N HIS A 41 -13.62 -7.33 3.63
CA HIS A 41 -14.45 -7.45 4.84
C HIS A 41 -15.01 -6.10 5.26
N ASP A 42 -16.00 -6.11 6.14
CA ASP A 42 -16.66 -4.90 6.67
C ASP A 42 -15.70 -3.92 7.37
N MET A 43 -14.52 -4.38 7.75
CA MET A 43 -13.43 -3.52 8.23
C MET A 43 -13.06 -2.42 7.21
N ALA A 44 -13.39 -2.58 5.93
CA ALA A 44 -13.25 -1.52 4.93
C ALA A 44 -13.94 -0.22 5.36
N LEU A 45 -15.08 -0.31 6.07
CA LEU A 45 -15.85 0.83 6.54
C LEU A 45 -15.10 1.67 7.58
N ASP A 46 -14.22 1.05 8.36
CA ASP A 46 -13.37 1.76 9.33
C ASP A 46 -12.31 2.65 8.66
N PHE A 47 -11.98 2.33 7.43
CA PHE A 47 -10.98 3.06 6.64
C PHE A 47 -11.59 4.21 5.84
N ILE A 48 -12.87 4.07 5.46
CA ILE A 48 -13.57 4.97 4.54
C ILE A 48 -14.17 6.14 5.30
N LYS A 49 -13.86 7.35 4.82
CA LYS A 49 -14.40 8.60 5.34
C LYS A 49 -14.60 9.56 4.17
N PRO A 50 -15.83 9.97 3.83
CA PRO A 50 -16.05 10.95 2.77
C PRO A 50 -15.35 12.28 3.10
N VAL A 51 -14.46 12.72 2.22
CA VAL A 51 -13.73 13.98 2.34
C VAL A 51 -13.74 14.67 0.98
N ALA A 52 -14.14 15.92 0.96
CA ALA A 52 -14.21 16.70 -0.28
C ALA A 52 -12.82 16.82 -0.96
N GLY A 53 -12.78 16.62 -2.28
CA GLY A 53 -11.57 16.72 -3.08
C GLY A 53 -10.63 15.52 -2.97
N VAL A 54 -11.08 14.40 -2.40
CA VAL A 54 -10.40 13.12 -2.43
C VAL A 54 -11.04 12.22 -3.49
N ARG A 55 -10.23 11.57 -4.32
CA ARG A 55 -10.68 10.50 -5.22
C ARG A 55 -10.49 9.15 -4.55
N TYR A 56 -11.54 8.33 -4.58
CA TYR A 56 -11.58 7.03 -3.92
C TYR A 56 -11.38 5.92 -4.96
N LEU A 57 -10.29 5.19 -4.84
CA LEU A 57 -9.97 4.03 -5.67
C LEU A 57 -10.38 2.78 -4.89
N ILE A 58 -11.58 2.27 -5.15
CA ILE A 58 -12.21 1.20 -4.38
C ILE A 58 -12.21 -0.09 -5.19
N ALA A 59 -11.61 -1.14 -4.64
CA ALA A 59 -11.62 -2.45 -5.29
C ALA A 59 -13.04 -3.00 -5.37
N SER A 60 -13.41 -3.62 -6.49
CA SER A 60 -14.74 -4.24 -6.68
C SER A 60 -15.06 -5.35 -5.67
N ARG A 61 -14.03 -5.89 -5.00
CA ARG A 61 -14.19 -6.86 -3.91
C ARG A 61 -14.55 -6.25 -2.56
N CYS A 62 -14.49 -4.92 -2.41
CA CYS A 62 -14.92 -4.25 -1.19
C CYS A 62 -16.44 -4.45 -0.98
N PRO A 63 -16.91 -4.48 0.28
CA PRO A 63 -18.33 -4.69 0.55
C PRO A 63 -19.20 -3.57 -0.07
N PRO A 64 -20.42 -3.86 -0.50
CA PRO A 64 -21.32 -2.86 -1.09
C PRO A 64 -21.50 -1.61 -0.23
N ALA A 65 -21.54 -1.77 1.09
CA ALA A 65 -21.66 -0.66 2.04
C ALA A 65 -20.52 0.37 1.92
N ALA A 66 -19.33 -0.04 1.43
CA ALA A 66 -18.22 0.88 1.16
C ALA A 66 -18.56 1.84 0.01
N PHE A 67 -19.23 1.36 -1.03
CA PHE A 67 -19.70 2.18 -2.14
C PHE A 67 -20.88 3.07 -1.73
N ASP A 68 -21.79 2.54 -0.90
CA ASP A 68 -22.93 3.32 -0.37
C ASP A 68 -22.45 4.50 0.49
N ALA A 69 -21.42 4.28 1.31
CA ALA A 69 -20.81 5.34 2.12
C ALA A 69 -20.17 6.44 1.27
N LEU A 70 -19.80 6.16 0.03
CA LEU A 70 -19.11 7.07 -0.88
C LEU A 70 -19.99 7.55 -2.04
N LYS A 71 -21.30 7.30 -2.04
CA LYS A 71 -22.21 7.60 -3.16
C LYS A 71 -22.22 9.06 -3.65
N ALA A 72 -21.79 10.00 -2.81
CA ALA A 72 -21.66 11.43 -3.14
C ALA A 72 -20.19 11.85 -3.38
N SER A 73 -19.26 10.91 -3.49
CA SER A 73 -17.83 11.15 -3.65
C SER A 73 -17.36 10.78 -5.07
N ASP A 74 -16.16 11.24 -5.43
CA ASP A 74 -15.49 10.84 -6.68
C ASP A 74 -14.89 9.42 -6.49
N VAL A 75 -15.59 8.40 -6.99
CA VAL A 75 -15.23 6.99 -6.83
C VAL A 75 -14.85 6.37 -8.17
N VAL A 76 -13.70 5.73 -8.20
CA VAL A 76 -13.27 4.85 -9.29
C VAL A 76 -13.24 3.42 -8.76
N CYS A 77 -14.08 2.56 -9.31
CA CYS A 77 -14.03 1.12 -9.06
C CYS A 77 -12.90 0.50 -9.88
N TRP A 78 -12.11 -0.38 -9.27
CA TRP A 78 -11.06 -1.12 -9.95
C TRP A 78 -11.13 -2.60 -9.59
N HIS A 79 -10.61 -3.46 -10.47
CA HIS A 79 -10.66 -4.91 -10.33
C HIS A 79 -9.29 -5.49 -10.00
N ALA A 80 -9.24 -6.35 -8.99
CA ALA A 80 -8.02 -7.05 -8.60
C ALA A 80 -7.82 -8.31 -9.44
N ALA A 81 -6.69 -8.44 -10.11
CA ALA A 81 -6.30 -9.68 -10.77
C ALA A 81 -6.00 -10.77 -9.72
N GLY A 82 -6.26 -12.04 -10.11
CA GLY A 82 -6.10 -13.21 -9.24
C GLY A 82 -7.36 -13.53 -8.42
N ASP A 83 -8.44 -12.76 -8.60
CA ASP A 83 -9.77 -13.13 -8.14
C ASP A 83 -10.55 -13.72 -9.34
N ASN A 84 -10.62 -15.04 -9.43
CA ASN A 84 -11.24 -15.72 -10.57
C ASN A 84 -12.72 -15.35 -10.73
N HIS A 85 -13.43 -15.07 -9.62
CA HIS A 85 -14.84 -14.69 -9.69
C HIS A 85 -15.05 -13.36 -10.41
N ILE A 86 -14.17 -12.39 -10.22
CA ILE A 86 -14.26 -11.10 -10.93
C ILE A 86 -14.00 -11.30 -12.42
N GLY A 87 -12.96 -12.05 -12.80
CA GLY A 87 -12.69 -12.41 -14.19
C GLY A 87 -13.90 -13.05 -14.87
N ASP A 88 -14.47 -14.07 -14.25
CA ASP A 88 -15.66 -14.76 -14.76
C ASP A 88 -16.89 -13.84 -14.91
N ILE A 89 -17.06 -12.86 -14.03
CA ILE A 89 -18.16 -11.89 -14.12
C ILE A 89 -17.93 -10.95 -15.31
N LEU A 90 -16.72 -10.42 -15.47
CA LEU A 90 -16.37 -9.52 -16.57
C LEU A 90 -16.53 -10.22 -17.92
N ASP A 91 -16.03 -11.45 -18.03
CA ASP A 91 -16.15 -12.27 -19.24
C ASP A 91 -17.61 -12.56 -19.61
N ARG A 92 -18.42 -12.97 -18.64
CA ARG A 92 -19.85 -13.19 -18.84
C ARG A 92 -20.62 -11.94 -19.26
N ARG A 93 -20.19 -10.78 -18.76
CA ARG A 93 -20.79 -9.49 -19.12
C ARG A 93 -20.18 -8.88 -20.38
N ARG A 94 -19.16 -9.51 -20.96
CA ARG A 94 -18.42 -9.03 -22.14
C ARG A 94 -17.85 -7.63 -21.92
N VAL A 95 -17.39 -7.35 -20.70
CA VAL A 95 -16.79 -6.08 -20.32
C VAL A 95 -15.27 -6.26 -20.30
N ALA A 96 -14.59 -5.52 -21.19
CA ALA A 96 -13.12 -5.51 -21.26
C ALA A 96 -12.58 -4.42 -20.30
N GLU A 97 -12.48 -4.76 -19.03
CA GLU A 97 -11.85 -3.88 -18.04
C GLU A 97 -10.50 -4.43 -17.60
N PRO A 98 -9.47 -3.58 -17.50
CA PRO A 98 -8.15 -4.00 -17.04
C PRO A 98 -8.19 -4.37 -15.56
N MET A 99 -7.51 -5.46 -15.19
CA MET A 99 -7.35 -5.87 -13.82
C MET A 99 -5.98 -5.47 -13.27
N VAL A 100 -5.95 -4.96 -12.04
CA VAL A 100 -4.73 -4.59 -11.35
C VAL A 100 -4.10 -5.82 -10.73
N THR A 101 -2.89 -6.17 -11.18
CA THR A 101 -2.04 -7.21 -10.59
C THR A 101 -1.25 -6.62 -9.40
N GLY A 102 -0.34 -7.37 -8.80
CA GLY A 102 0.65 -6.82 -7.85
C GLY A 102 0.43 -7.14 -6.39
N GLY A 103 0.46 -8.42 -6.05
CA GLY A 103 0.60 -8.87 -4.67
C GLY A 103 -0.68 -8.89 -3.84
N THR A 104 -0.48 -9.22 -2.57
CA THR A 104 -1.56 -9.52 -1.61
C THR A 104 -1.94 -8.32 -0.73
N ALA A 105 -1.06 -7.33 -0.61
CA ALA A 105 -1.29 -6.16 0.23
C ALA A 105 -1.72 -4.92 -0.58
N ALA A 106 -2.45 -4.02 0.06
CA ALA A 106 -2.91 -2.78 -0.57
C ALA A 106 -1.76 -1.94 -1.14
N VAL A 107 -0.62 -1.85 -0.43
CA VAL A 107 0.53 -1.07 -0.89
C VAL A 107 1.17 -1.67 -2.14
N THR A 108 1.29 -2.99 -2.24
CA THR A 108 1.87 -3.66 -3.42
C THR A 108 0.94 -3.58 -4.62
N ARG A 109 -0.38 -3.65 -4.42
CA ARG A 109 -1.38 -3.37 -5.47
C ARG A 109 -1.31 -1.94 -5.96
N ALA A 110 -1.24 -0.98 -5.04
CA ALA A 110 -1.11 0.43 -5.38
C ALA A 110 0.15 0.70 -6.20
N LEU A 111 1.29 0.05 -5.87
CA LEU A 111 2.53 0.13 -6.63
C LEU A 111 2.36 -0.24 -8.11
N ASN A 112 1.49 -1.19 -8.41
CA ASN A 112 1.25 -1.60 -9.78
C ASN A 112 0.21 -0.70 -10.50
N LEU A 113 -0.67 -0.05 -9.74
CA LEU A 113 -1.66 0.89 -10.29
C LEU A 113 -1.05 2.27 -10.58
N VAL A 114 -0.23 2.79 -9.68
CA VAL A 114 0.30 4.16 -9.74
C VAL A 114 1.02 4.50 -11.06
N PRO A 115 1.83 3.61 -11.68
CA PRO A 115 2.39 3.86 -13.00
C PRO A 115 1.34 4.08 -14.09
N SER A 116 0.22 3.34 -14.07
CA SER A 116 -0.86 3.51 -15.04
C SER A 116 -1.61 4.83 -14.88
N MET A 117 -1.51 5.47 -13.71
CA MET A 117 -2.02 6.81 -13.46
C MET A 117 -1.07 7.92 -13.96
N GLY A 118 0.10 7.54 -14.51
CA GLY A 118 1.09 8.47 -15.10
C GLY A 118 2.18 8.95 -14.14
N TYR A 119 2.23 8.46 -12.92
CA TYR A 119 3.28 8.82 -11.96
C TYR A 119 4.59 8.11 -12.29
N LYS A 120 5.70 8.86 -12.24
CA LYS A 120 7.04 8.37 -12.64
C LYS A 120 8.01 8.28 -11.48
N ASP A 121 7.73 8.93 -10.38
CA ASP A 121 8.56 8.92 -9.17
C ASP A 121 7.68 8.54 -7.98
N ILE A 122 7.92 7.35 -7.46
CA ILE A 122 7.04 6.68 -6.50
C ILE A 122 7.73 6.59 -5.15
N HIS A 123 7.06 7.06 -4.12
CA HIS A 123 7.55 7.03 -2.76
C HIS A 123 6.63 6.20 -1.87
N ILE A 124 7.20 5.31 -1.06
CA ILE A 124 6.45 4.47 -0.10
C ILE A 124 6.81 4.90 1.32
N TRP A 125 5.80 5.25 2.12
CA TRP A 125 5.90 5.48 3.55
C TRP A 125 4.99 4.52 4.32
N GLY A 126 5.52 3.95 5.40
CA GLY A 126 4.76 3.06 6.28
C GLY A 126 4.54 1.65 5.71
N GLY A 127 5.28 1.28 4.66
CA GLY A 127 5.37 -0.10 4.18
C GLY A 127 6.48 -0.84 4.93
N ASP A 128 6.46 -0.84 6.26
CA ASP A 128 7.57 -1.34 7.07
C ASP A 128 7.72 -2.86 7.01
N SER A 129 6.61 -3.61 6.82
CA SER A 129 6.53 -5.08 6.80
C SER A 129 7.21 -5.73 8.01
N SER A 130 7.23 -5.05 9.13
CA SER A 130 7.79 -5.54 10.39
C SER A 130 7.10 -4.90 11.59
N TYR A 131 7.15 -5.59 12.73
CA TYR A 131 6.70 -5.03 13.98
C TYR A 131 7.65 -3.95 14.48
N LYS A 132 7.09 -2.95 15.12
CA LYS A 132 7.84 -1.98 15.89
C LYS A 132 7.17 -1.81 17.24
N ASP A 133 7.90 -2.06 18.31
CA ASP A 133 7.38 -2.00 19.70
C ASP A 133 6.09 -2.82 19.86
N GLY A 134 6.04 -4.03 19.27
CA GLY A 134 4.90 -4.93 19.27
C GLY A 134 3.69 -4.47 18.44
N ALA A 135 3.78 -3.38 17.70
CA ALA A 135 2.69 -2.86 16.88
C ALA A 135 2.87 -3.21 15.40
N THR A 136 1.77 -3.64 14.76
CA THR A 136 1.69 -4.01 13.35
C THR A 136 1.31 -2.86 12.43
N HIS A 137 0.56 -1.88 12.94
CA HIS A 137 -0.01 -0.79 12.16
C HIS A 137 0.19 0.58 12.82
N ALA A 138 0.06 1.64 12.06
CA ALA A 138 0.10 3.00 12.58
C ALA A 138 -1.05 3.30 13.55
N ARG A 139 -2.20 2.65 13.38
CA ARG A 139 -3.32 2.59 14.34
C ARG A 139 -3.34 1.23 15.04
N LYS A 140 -4.05 1.16 16.18
CA LYS A 140 -4.28 -0.10 16.89
C LYS A 140 -5.03 -1.05 15.93
N GLY A 141 -4.38 -2.12 15.52
CA GLY A 141 -4.91 -3.12 14.59
C GLY A 141 -5.36 -4.39 15.30
N PRO A 142 -5.78 -5.41 14.55
CA PRO A 142 -6.08 -6.74 15.08
C PRO A 142 -4.86 -7.30 15.84
N ALA A 143 -5.10 -8.30 16.69
CA ALA A 143 -4.05 -8.97 17.45
C ALA A 143 -2.89 -9.40 16.54
N ALA A 144 -1.69 -9.21 17.00
CA ALA A 144 -0.50 -9.62 16.26
C ALA A 144 -0.55 -11.13 16.03
N GLU A 145 -0.30 -11.54 14.79
CA GLU A 145 -0.02 -12.94 14.47
C GLU A 145 1.28 -13.38 15.17
N THR A 146 1.49 -14.70 15.28
CA THR A 146 2.74 -15.24 15.83
C THR A 146 3.93 -14.62 15.12
N PRO A 147 4.80 -13.90 15.83
CA PRO A 147 5.92 -13.22 15.19
C PRO A 147 6.95 -14.23 14.67
N MET A 148 7.46 -13.92 13.48
CA MET A 148 8.60 -14.58 12.86
C MET A 148 9.81 -13.65 12.94
N ARG A 149 11.01 -14.22 12.98
CA ARG A 149 12.26 -13.45 12.93
C ARG A 149 12.96 -13.63 11.60
N VAL A 150 13.21 -12.53 10.92
CA VAL A 150 13.90 -12.50 9.62
C VAL A 150 15.16 -11.65 9.73
N MET A 151 16.25 -12.12 9.12
CA MET A 151 17.52 -11.41 9.09
C MET A 151 17.76 -10.78 7.72
N VAL A 152 17.96 -9.47 7.67
CA VAL A 152 18.36 -8.74 6.46
C VAL A 152 19.48 -7.76 6.81
N ASN A 153 20.54 -7.73 6.01
CA ASN A 153 21.70 -6.85 6.20
C ASN A 153 22.26 -6.89 7.64
N LYS A 154 22.39 -8.10 8.20
CA LYS A 154 22.86 -8.37 9.59
C LYS A 154 21.94 -7.78 10.68
N ARG A 155 20.73 -7.35 10.34
CA ARG A 155 19.72 -6.85 11.28
C ARG A 155 18.54 -7.82 11.36
N ALA A 156 18.07 -8.06 12.57
CA ALA A 156 16.90 -8.89 12.84
C ALA A 156 15.64 -8.02 12.84
N PHE A 157 14.58 -8.52 12.21
CA PHE A 157 13.26 -7.93 12.20
C PHE A 157 12.23 -8.93 12.70
N GLU A 158 11.31 -8.49 13.53
CA GLU A 158 10.11 -9.25 13.84
C GLU A 158 9.04 -8.91 12.80
N THR A 159 8.45 -9.94 12.22
CA THR A 159 7.46 -9.83 11.14
C THR A 159 6.38 -10.90 11.30
N SER A 160 5.34 -10.89 10.49
CA SER A 160 4.36 -11.97 10.37
C SER A 160 4.46 -12.65 9.01
N ALA A 161 3.77 -13.78 8.85
CA ALA A 161 3.71 -14.48 7.57
C ALA A 161 3.16 -13.57 6.46
N TRP A 162 2.10 -12.79 6.73
CA TRP A 162 1.54 -11.83 5.78
C TRP A 162 2.49 -10.70 5.39
N MET A 163 3.21 -10.15 6.37
CA MET A 163 4.20 -9.12 6.10
C MET A 163 5.39 -9.67 5.31
N ALA A 164 5.77 -10.93 5.55
CA ALA A 164 6.81 -11.60 4.76
C ALA A 164 6.37 -11.79 3.30
N VAL A 165 5.13 -12.21 3.06
CA VAL A 165 4.56 -12.29 1.70
C VAL A 165 4.55 -10.91 1.02
N GLN A 166 4.21 -9.84 1.73
CA GLN A 166 4.29 -8.48 1.20
C GLN A 166 5.71 -8.12 0.73
N VAL A 167 6.74 -8.57 1.44
CA VAL A 167 8.14 -8.36 1.05
C VAL A 167 8.47 -9.15 -0.21
N GLU A 168 8.00 -10.40 -0.36
CA GLU A 168 8.22 -11.19 -1.57
C GLU A 168 7.47 -10.59 -2.78
N ASP A 169 6.24 -10.11 -2.59
CA ASP A 169 5.52 -9.36 -3.62
C ASP A 169 6.33 -8.12 -4.07
N PHE A 170 6.88 -7.37 -3.12
CA PHE A 170 7.71 -6.20 -3.42
C PHE A 170 8.98 -6.58 -4.21
N LYS A 171 9.66 -7.68 -3.84
CA LYS A 171 10.85 -8.16 -4.56
C LYS A 171 10.55 -8.48 -6.02
N THR A 172 9.33 -8.90 -6.31
CA THR A 172 8.88 -9.19 -7.68
C THR A 172 8.54 -7.89 -8.44
N LEU A 173 7.90 -6.94 -7.78
CA LEU A 173 7.41 -5.70 -8.39
C LEU A 173 8.50 -4.65 -8.60
N ALA A 174 9.40 -4.48 -7.63
CA ALA A 174 10.40 -3.42 -7.67
C ALA A 174 11.30 -3.45 -8.91
N PRO A 175 11.85 -4.62 -9.35
CA PRO A 175 12.63 -4.70 -10.59
C PRO A 175 11.81 -4.33 -11.83
N MET A 176 10.53 -4.69 -11.88
CA MET A 176 9.65 -4.32 -12.98
C MET A 176 9.48 -2.80 -13.05
N ILE A 177 9.21 -2.16 -11.92
CA ILE A 177 9.03 -0.71 -11.83
C ILE A 177 10.30 0.03 -12.22
N VAL A 178 11.45 -0.36 -11.65
CA VAL A 178 12.71 0.35 -11.83
C VAL A 178 13.36 0.02 -13.16
N ASN A 179 13.49 -1.28 -13.50
CA ASN A 179 14.30 -1.72 -14.63
C ASN A 179 13.48 -1.78 -15.93
N THR A 180 12.20 -2.23 -15.86
CA THR A 180 11.38 -2.39 -17.07
C THR A 180 10.65 -1.11 -17.42
N LEU A 181 10.06 -0.42 -16.42
CA LEU A 181 9.33 0.82 -16.65
C LEU A 181 10.20 2.07 -16.56
N GLY A 182 11.42 1.96 -16.02
CA GLY A 182 12.35 3.08 -15.88
C GLY A 182 11.88 4.15 -14.88
N LEU A 183 11.10 3.76 -13.87
CA LEU A 183 10.51 4.69 -12.89
C LEU A 183 11.34 4.82 -11.63
N GLY A 184 11.25 5.97 -10.97
CA GLY A 184 11.82 6.18 -9.64
C GLY A 184 11.05 5.42 -8.56
N LEU A 185 11.76 4.69 -7.69
CA LEU A 185 11.16 4.00 -6.55
C LEU A 185 11.97 4.28 -5.29
N HIS A 186 11.31 4.91 -4.32
CA HIS A 186 11.88 5.32 -3.03
C HIS A 186 11.11 4.65 -1.89
N VAL A 187 11.80 4.05 -0.95
CA VAL A 187 11.18 3.38 0.20
C VAL A 187 11.69 4.00 1.49
N HIS A 188 10.79 4.61 2.24
CA HIS A 188 11.07 5.37 3.45
C HIS A 188 10.75 4.58 4.72
N GLY A 189 11.56 4.76 5.76
CA GLY A 189 11.40 4.11 7.05
C GLY A 189 12.56 3.20 7.40
N ASP A 190 12.41 2.45 8.51
CA ASP A 190 13.48 1.63 9.10
C ASP A 190 12.98 0.20 9.41
N GLY A 191 11.95 -0.27 8.71
CA GLY A 191 11.42 -1.63 8.82
C GLY A 191 12.11 -2.65 7.91
N LEU A 192 11.54 -3.85 7.85
CA LEU A 192 12.06 -4.95 7.02
C LEU A 192 12.06 -4.59 5.53
N LEU A 193 10.95 -4.08 5.00
CA LEU A 193 10.81 -3.78 3.58
C LEU A 193 11.76 -2.68 3.11
N PRO A 194 11.95 -1.53 3.81
CA PRO A 194 13.01 -0.58 3.47
C PRO A 194 14.41 -1.20 3.41
N HIS A 195 14.77 -2.10 4.33
CA HIS A 195 16.08 -2.78 4.31
C HIS A 195 16.23 -3.75 3.14
N VAL A 196 15.16 -4.45 2.75
CA VAL A 196 15.14 -5.26 1.54
C VAL A 196 15.27 -4.38 0.30
N ALA A 197 14.52 -3.29 0.22
CA ALA A 197 14.59 -2.33 -0.88
C ALA A 197 16.01 -1.78 -1.08
N MET A 198 16.70 -1.44 0.02
CA MET A 198 18.11 -1.01 -0.02
C MET A 198 19.01 -2.10 -0.62
N SER A 199 18.85 -3.36 -0.24
CA SER A 199 19.64 -4.46 -0.79
C SER A 199 19.36 -4.75 -2.27
N MET A 200 18.23 -4.28 -2.78
CA MET A 200 17.84 -4.35 -4.20
C MET A 200 18.26 -3.10 -5.01
N GLY A 201 18.95 -2.15 -4.40
CA GLY A 201 19.38 -0.92 -5.06
C GLY A 201 18.30 0.14 -5.21
N CYS A 202 17.14 0.00 -4.55
CA CYS A 202 16.14 1.06 -4.48
C CYS A 202 16.65 2.22 -3.60
N ARG A 203 16.17 3.43 -3.86
CA ARG A 203 16.46 4.58 -3.02
C ARG A 203 15.76 4.45 -1.66
N THR A 204 16.49 4.68 -0.57
CA THR A 204 15.96 4.58 0.80
C THR A 204 16.53 5.69 1.68
N ASP A 205 15.88 5.96 2.82
CA ASP A 205 16.39 6.87 3.86
C ASP A 205 17.39 6.18 4.80
N ILE A 206 17.64 4.89 4.59
CA ILE A 206 18.54 4.12 5.42
C ILE A 206 19.96 4.41 4.98
N TYR A 207 20.72 5.01 5.86
CA TYR A 207 22.16 5.13 5.66
C TYR A 207 22.83 3.82 6.06
N PRO A 208 23.68 3.22 5.19
CA PRO A 208 24.49 2.09 5.61
C PRO A 208 25.33 2.53 6.81
N ARG A 209 25.15 1.87 7.96
CA ARG A 209 26.05 2.09 9.10
C ARG A 209 27.44 1.71 8.62
N VAL A 210 28.30 2.73 8.49
CA VAL A 210 29.74 2.49 8.28
C VAL A 210 30.19 1.67 9.48
N MET A 211 30.63 0.44 9.23
CA MET A 211 31.23 -0.44 10.23
C MET A 211 32.68 -0.05 10.43
#